data_569e37e6c1f8c5408515d43f97b17b4c
#
_entry.id   569e37e6c1f8c5408515d43f97b17b4c
#
_cell.length_a   1.000
_cell.length_b   1.000
_cell.length_c   1.000
_cell.angle_alpha   90.00
_cell.angle_beta   90.00
_cell.angle_gamma   90.00
#
_symmetry.space_group_name_H-M   'P 1'
#
loop_
_entity.id
_entity.type
_entity.pdbx_description
1 polymer ?
#
loop_
_entity_poly.entity_id
_entity_poly.type
_entity_poly.pdbx_seq_one_letter_code
_entity_poly.pdbx_strand_id
1 'polypeptide(L)'
;MNSAAKMIGILYLLLMPCALLGSVDEDGKQFVPVYNPELTVRRALGDITIDGNLDDPGWKGAAKADNFAEHNPGDQTEPDVKTEVLITYDDEYLYTAWICYDDPEEVRASFCERDQIFQDDTVLLLIDTFGEAAMAYEIIVNPYGIPGDILISADGEEDSSYDLVFESAGRITEFGWVAEIAVPFENLRFPERENQVWKMDFWRNRPRESRFQYSWSAYDRDVDCWVCQWGTVKGISGVKRGTGFKFLPAFVAHQSSSMNDGGSMDNGDIMGDGALGISYDISSEMKAEVTVNPDFSQVEADVNQLDVNTTFALEYPEKRPFFQEGSDLFDTYFNTVYTRSINDPILAGKMTWREGANSIAYLTAKDEHSPIILPFEEESGFVKNGESYSNILRYRRDLGKQSHIGMIATDRRFPGSDGYGTLYGIDGQIR
;
A
#
# COMPACT_ATOMS: atom_id res chain seq x y z
N MET A 1 -46.65 30.50 67.28
CA MET A 1 -45.54 31.45 67.39
C MET A 1 -44.39 30.92 66.54
N ASN A 2 -43.95 31.73 65.68
CA ASN A 2 -42.77 31.68 64.82
C ASN A 2 -42.79 30.78 63.57
N SER A 3 -43.06 31.51 62.57
CA SER A 3 -42.85 31.32 61.15
C SER A 3 -41.38 31.08 60.80
N ALA A 4 -41.12 30.12 59.91
CA ALA A 4 -39.86 30.01 59.21
C ALA A 4 -40.15 29.96 57.72
N ALA A 5 -39.84 31.04 57.05
CA ALA A 5 -39.98 31.21 55.61
C ALA A 5 -38.98 30.33 54.87
N LYS A 6 -39.47 29.53 53.93
CA LYS A 6 -38.65 28.79 52.93
C LYS A 6 -38.32 29.74 51.79
N MET A 7 -37.06 30.06 51.62
CA MET A 7 -36.50 30.70 50.43
C MET A 7 -36.13 29.63 49.41
N ILE A 8 -36.89 29.52 48.35
CA ILE A 8 -36.60 28.67 47.18
C ILE A 8 -35.75 29.53 46.24
N GLY A 9 -34.46 29.25 46.18
CA GLY A 9 -33.56 29.78 45.16
C GLY A 9 -33.67 28.98 43.86
N ILE A 10 -34.23 29.61 42.83
CA ILE A 10 -34.26 29.06 41.48
C ILE A 10 -32.90 29.33 40.84
N LEU A 11 -32.10 28.27 40.68
CA LEU A 11 -30.84 28.29 39.94
C LEU A 11 -31.18 28.16 38.45
N TYR A 12 -31.17 29.26 37.74
CA TYR A 12 -31.19 29.25 36.27
C TYR A 12 -29.84 28.80 35.76
N LEU A 13 -29.73 27.52 35.31
CA LEU A 13 -28.59 27.02 34.53
C LEU A 13 -28.76 27.61 33.13
N LEU A 14 -27.97 28.60 32.80
CA LEU A 14 -27.80 29.09 31.41
C LEU A 14 -27.06 27.98 30.63
N LEU A 15 -27.80 27.18 29.89
CA LEU A 15 -27.28 26.37 28.79
C LEU A 15 -26.91 27.37 27.68
N MET A 16 -25.67 27.80 27.62
CA MET A 16 -25.09 28.36 26.39
C MET A 16 -24.96 27.21 25.38
N PRO A 17 -25.54 27.30 24.21
CA PRO A 17 -25.16 26.41 23.12
C PRO A 17 -23.68 26.67 22.82
N CYS A 18 -22.86 25.65 22.89
CA CYS A 18 -21.50 25.68 22.34
C CYS A 18 -21.64 25.87 20.84
N ALA A 19 -21.59 27.12 20.38
CA ALA A 19 -21.50 27.42 18.97
C ALA A 19 -20.11 26.90 18.54
N LEU A 20 -20.08 25.89 17.68
CA LEU A 20 -18.94 25.56 16.85
C LEU A 20 -18.59 26.81 16.05
N LEU A 21 -17.59 27.55 16.51
CA LEU A 21 -16.97 28.65 15.76
C LEU A 21 -16.13 27.99 14.66
N GLY A 22 -16.75 27.69 13.53
CA GLY A 22 -16.01 27.41 12.30
C GLY A 22 -15.23 28.65 11.89
N SER A 23 -14.06 28.47 11.30
CA SER A 23 -13.30 29.54 10.65
C SER A 23 -14.17 30.22 9.56
N VAL A 24 -14.03 31.52 9.39
CA VAL A 24 -14.75 32.31 8.38
C VAL A 24 -13.71 32.80 7.40
N ASP A 25 -13.84 32.47 6.13
CA ASP A 25 -12.94 32.93 5.07
C ASP A 25 -13.03 34.47 4.84
N GLU A 26 -12.11 35.00 4.03
CA GLU A 26 -12.07 36.43 3.69
C GLU A 26 -13.35 36.91 3.01
N ASP A 27 -14.16 36.02 2.43
CA ASP A 27 -15.44 36.30 1.80
C ASP A 27 -16.65 36.12 2.78
N GLY A 28 -16.41 35.83 4.06
CA GLY A 28 -17.43 35.66 5.09
C GLY A 28 -18.17 34.34 5.04
N LYS A 29 -17.63 33.34 4.33
CA LYS A 29 -18.18 31.99 4.29
C LYS A 29 -17.52 31.14 5.40
N GLN A 30 -18.36 30.41 6.10
CA GLN A 30 -17.87 29.42 7.07
C GLN A 30 -17.39 28.18 6.32
N PHE A 31 -16.18 27.70 6.64
CA PHE A 31 -15.67 26.43 6.13
C PHE A 31 -16.62 25.29 6.53
N VAL A 32 -16.93 24.42 5.57
CA VAL A 32 -17.75 23.23 5.79
C VAL A 32 -17.03 22.02 5.20
N PRO A 33 -16.58 21.07 6.04
CA PRO A 33 -15.99 19.84 5.56
C PRO A 33 -17.02 19.01 4.79
N VAL A 34 -16.57 18.33 3.73
CA VAL A 34 -17.45 17.52 2.87
C VAL A 34 -17.15 16.03 3.08
N TYR A 35 -18.14 15.33 3.61
CA TYR A 35 -18.06 13.87 3.78
C TYR A 35 -18.51 13.18 2.50
N ASN A 36 -17.77 12.15 2.07
CA ASN A 36 -18.03 11.39 0.84
C ASN A 36 -18.27 12.30 -0.39
N PRO A 37 -17.33 13.18 -0.74
CA PRO A 37 -17.50 14.07 -1.89
C PRO A 37 -17.65 13.27 -3.19
N GLU A 38 -18.28 13.88 -4.20
CA GLU A 38 -18.44 13.27 -5.52
C GLU A 38 -17.74 14.11 -6.60
N LEU A 39 -17.02 13.46 -7.51
CA LEU A 39 -16.35 14.11 -8.62
C LEU A 39 -16.63 13.37 -9.92
N THR A 40 -16.92 14.11 -11.00
CA THR A 40 -17.06 13.54 -12.33
C THR A 40 -15.88 13.92 -13.19
N VAL A 41 -15.10 12.93 -13.55
CA VAL A 41 -13.89 13.07 -14.36
C VAL A 41 -14.25 13.02 -15.85
N ARG A 42 -13.52 13.75 -16.65
CA ARG A 42 -13.64 13.77 -18.11
C ARG A 42 -12.32 13.37 -18.75
N ARG A 43 -12.40 12.87 -19.96
CA ARG A 43 -11.24 12.52 -20.77
C ARG A 43 -10.40 13.76 -21.06
N ALA A 44 -9.09 13.64 -21.02
CA ALA A 44 -8.13 14.69 -21.38
C ALA A 44 -8.38 15.22 -22.81
N LEU A 45 -8.27 16.52 -22.98
CA LEU A 45 -8.50 17.17 -24.29
C LEU A 45 -7.22 17.27 -25.14
N GLY A 46 -6.10 16.79 -24.65
CA GLY A 46 -4.80 16.79 -25.31
C GLY A 46 -3.78 15.97 -24.53
N ASP A 47 -2.55 15.96 -25.03
CA ASP A 47 -1.47 15.22 -24.42
C ASP A 47 -1.07 15.82 -23.08
N ILE A 48 -0.57 14.96 -22.17
CA ILE A 48 -0.01 15.30 -20.87
C ILE A 48 1.38 14.66 -20.80
N THR A 49 2.36 15.47 -20.41
CA THR A 49 3.74 15.06 -20.15
C THR A 49 4.01 15.18 -18.66
N ILE A 50 4.52 14.15 -18.04
CA ILE A 50 4.80 14.16 -16.60
C ILE A 50 6.18 14.79 -16.37
N ASP A 51 6.23 16.12 -16.21
CA ASP A 51 7.48 16.88 -16.08
C ASP A 51 7.48 17.93 -14.94
N GLY A 52 6.39 18.02 -14.18
CA GLY A 52 6.20 18.99 -13.10
C GLY A 52 5.71 20.35 -13.59
N ASN A 53 5.24 20.47 -14.84
CA ASN A 53 4.63 21.66 -15.39
C ASN A 53 3.18 21.41 -15.79
N LEU A 54 2.26 22.27 -15.34
CA LEU A 54 0.82 22.12 -15.60
C LEU A 54 0.36 22.95 -16.80
N ASP A 55 1.20 23.18 -17.80
CA ASP A 55 0.91 23.99 -18.99
C ASP A 55 0.41 23.15 -20.17
N ASP A 56 0.38 21.84 -20.03
CA ASP A 56 -0.09 20.92 -21.06
C ASP A 56 -1.57 21.10 -21.40
N PRO A 57 -1.93 20.93 -22.69
CA PRO A 57 -3.32 21.04 -23.14
C PRO A 57 -4.26 20.04 -22.46
N GLY A 58 -3.77 18.87 -22.08
CA GLY A 58 -4.54 17.81 -21.45
C GLY A 58 -5.15 18.21 -20.11
N TRP A 59 -4.54 19.13 -19.38
CA TRP A 59 -5.07 19.65 -18.13
C TRP A 59 -6.26 20.59 -18.31
N LYS A 60 -6.51 21.09 -19.53
CA LYS A 60 -7.67 21.95 -19.80
C LYS A 60 -8.97 21.17 -19.71
N GLY A 61 -9.80 21.55 -18.73
CA GLY A 61 -11.08 20.88 -18.50
C GLY A 61 -10.99 19.64 -17.62
N ALA A 62 -9.82 19.34 -17.04
CA ALA A 62 -9.68 18.37 -15.96
C ALA A 62 -10.64 18.69 -14.82
N ALA A 63 -11.18 17.66 -14.20
CA ALA A 63 -12.01 17.84 -13.01
C ALA A 63 -11.13 18.30 -11.84
N LYS A 64 -11.68 19.14 -10.96
CA LYS A 64 -10.94 19.70 -9.85
C LYS A 64 -11.53 19.26 -8.51
N ALA A 65 -10.69 18.69 -7.66
CA ALA A 65 -10.95 18.48 -6.25
C ALA A 65 -10.28 19.60 -5.46
N ASP A 66 -11.07 20.27 -4.63
CA ASP A 66 -10.64 21.31 -3.70
C ASP A 66 -11.46 21.18 -2.40
N ASN A 67 -11.43 22.18 -1.52
CA ASN A 67 -12.11 22.13 -0.23
C ASN A 67 -11.61 21.01 0.68
N PHE A 68 -10.29 20.87 0.76
CA PHE A 68 -9.67 19.91 1.67
C PHE A 68 -9.97 20.27 3.13
N ALA A 69 -10.11 19.27 3.96
CA ALA A 69 -10.25 19.43 5.42
C ALA A 69 -8.96 19.01 6.13
N GLU A 70 -8.58 19.72 7.16
CA GLU A 70 -7.51 19.31 8.06
C GLU A 70 -8.01 18.20 8.96
N HIS A 71 -7.40 17.04 8.79
CA HIS A 71 -7.71 15.81 9.52
C HIS A 71 -6.82 15.66 10.78
N ASN A 72 -5.58 16.12 10.74
CA ASN A 72 -4.63 16.08 11.84
C ASN A 72 -3.70 17.32 11.80
N PRO A 73 -3.39 17.98 12.93
CA PRO A 73 -3.87 17.75 14.29
C PRO A 73 -5.31 18.22 14.54
N GLY A 74 -5.91 18.97 13.61
CA GLY A 74 -7.28 19.39 13.68
C GLY A 74 -8.28 18.23 13.58
N ASP A 75 -9.55 18.54 13.60
CA ASP A 75 -10.62 17.58 13.41
C ASP A 75 -11.62 18.15 12.41
N GLN A 76 -11.37 17.89 11.14
CA GLN A 76 -12.15 18.36 10.00
C GLN A 76 -12.26 19.89 9.95
N THR A 77 -11.16 20.55 10.30
CA THR A 77 -11.06 22.02 10.29
C THR A 77 -10.56 22.53 8.94
N GLU A 78 -10.63 23.85 8.73
CA GLU A 78 -10.06 24.49 7.56
C GLU A 78 -8.53 24.42 7.59
N PRO A 79 -7.87 23.95 6.51
CA PRO A 79 -6.42 23.94 6.42
C PRO A 79 -5.82 25.35 6.36
N ASP A 80 -4.68 25.56 7.00
CA ASP A 80 -3.92 26.82 6.92
C ASP A 80 -3.39 27.12 5.51
N VAL A 81 -3.24 26.07 4.68
CA VAL A 81 -2.73 26.17 3.32
C VAL A 81 -3.67 25.49 2.33
N LYS A 82 -3.77 26.05 1.15
CA LYS A 82 -4.64 25.55 0.10
C LYS A 82 -4.01 24.37 -0.65
N THR A 83 -4.84 23.40 -1.03
CA THR A 83 -4.47 22.29 -1.93
C THR A 83 -5.54 22.17 -3.00
N GLU A 84 -5.13 21.99 -4.25
CA GLU A 84 -6.01 21.69 -5.38
C GLU A 84 -5.48 20.48 -6.13
N VAL A 85 -6.40 19.62 -6.60
CA VAL A 85 -6.05 18.45 -7.42
C VAL A 85 -6.83 18.51 -8.71
N LEU A 86 -6.13 18.43 -9.81
CA LEU A 86 -6.72 18.20 -11.13
C LEU A 86 -6.69 16.71 -11.44
N ILE A 87 -7.79 16.17 -11.98
CA ILE A 87 -7.87 14.76 -12.36
C ILE A 87 -8.51 14.63 -13.75
N THR A 88 -7.87 13.82 -14.58
CA THR A 88 -8.33 13.49 -15.93
C THR A 88 -7.80 12.11 -16.33
N TYR A 89 -8.15 11.61 -17.50
CA TYR A 89 -7.68 10.32 -18.02
C TYR A 89 -7.69 10.28 -19.53
N ASP A 90 -6.95 9.34 -20.11
CA ASP A 90 -7.02 8.99 -21.53
C ASP A 90 -7.33 7.50 -21.75
N ASP A 91 -6.81 6.88 -22.80
CA ASP A 91 -7.01 5.45 -23.05
C ASP A 91 -6.07 4.56 -22.22
N GLU A 92 -4.96 5.10 -21.77
CA GLU A 92 -3.85 4.36 -21.14
C GLU A 92 -3.64 4.72 -19.67
N TYR A 93 -3.86 5.99 -19.28
CA TYR A 93 -3.49 6.51 -17.98
C TYR A 93 -4.62 7.25 -17.26
N LEU A 94 -4.63 7.13 -15.95
CA LEU A 94 -5.25 8.07 -15.03
C LEU A 94 -4.21 9.12 -14.64
N TYR A 95 -4.52 10.40 -14.82
CA TYR A 95 -3.64 11.52 -14.51
C TYR A 95 -4.16 12.32 -13.32
N THR A 96 -3.28 12.66 -12.40
CA THR A 96 -3.56 13.66 -11.36
C THR A 96 -2.45 14.69 -11.30
N ALA A 97 -2.83 15.95 -11.10
CA ALA A 97 -1.90 17.06 -10.86
C ALA A 97 -2.25 17.76 -9.56
N TRP A 98 -1.25 18.01 -8.75
CA TRP A 98 -1.38 18.58 -7.42
C TRP A 98 -0.80 19.99 -7.39
N ILE A 99 -1.55 20.93 -6.85
CA ILE A 99 -1.11 22.31 -6.64
C ILE A 99 -1.17 22.55 -5.14
N CYS A 100 -0.01 22.51 -4.51
CA CYS A 100 0.18 22.62 -3.08
C CYS A 100 0.69 24.01 -2.74
N TYR A 101 -0.20 24.92 -2.36
CA TYR A 101 0.20 26.27 -1.93
C TYR A 101 0.91 26.18 -0.58
N ASP A 102 2.05 26.85 -0.46
CA ASP A 102 2.87 26.92 0.76
C ASP A 102 3.95 27.97 0.62
N ASP A 103 4.67 28.25 1.70
CA ASP A 103 5.94 28.95 1.62
C ASP A 103 7.01 28.01 1.03
N PRO A 104 7.60 28.31 -0.14
CA PRO A 104 8.59 27.45 -0.76
C PRO A 104 9.82 27.16 0.11
N GLU A 105 10.16 28.08 1.03
CA GLU A 105 11.31 27.91 1.95
C GLU A 105 11.01 26.90 3.06
N GLU A 106 9.73 26.63 3.33
CA GLU A 106 9.30 25.64 4.34
C GLU A 106 9.05 24.25 3.76
N VAL A 107 8.98 24.10 2.42
CA VAL A 107 8.76 22.81 1.77
C VAL A 107 9.90 21.85 2.07
N ARG A 108 9.56 20.69 2.63
CA ARG A 108 10.53 19.63 2.93
C ARG A 108 10.53 18.60 1.83
N ALA A 109 11.69 18.37 1.23
CA ALA A 109 11.86 17.40 0.16
C ALA A 109 13.28 16.83 0.17
N SER A 110 13.39 15.53 -0.04
CA SER A 110 14.66 14.80 -0.08
C SER A 110 14.81 14.05 -1.40
N PHE A 111 16.03 13.97 -1.93
CA PHE A 111 16.38 12.98 -2.93
C PHE A 111 16.76 11.69 -2.20
N CYS A 112 15.92 10.70 -2.26
CA CYS A 112 16.07 9.43 -1.57
C CYS A 112 15.65 8.27 -2.50
N GLU A 113 15.78 7.04 -2.03
CA GLU A 113 15.24 5.88 -2.72
C GLU A 113 13.71 5.89 -2.65
N ARG A 114 13.05 5.16 -3.56
CA ARG A 114 11.61 4.88 -3.50
C ARG A 114 11.23 4.44 -2.09
N ASP A 115 10.04 4.81 -1.63
CA ASP A 115 9.47 4.47 -0.32
C ASP A 115 10.21 5.02 0.91
N GLN A 116 11.18 5.92 0.72
CA GLN A 116 11.91 6.58 1.81
C GLN A 116 11.50 8.06 2.01
N ILE A 117 10.30 8.43 1.57
CA ILE A 117 9.81 9.81 1.49
C ILE A 117 8.91 10.25 2.66
N PHE A 118 8.67 9.40 3.64
CA PHE A 118 7.66 9.64 4.70
C PHE A 118 7.98 10.80 5.67
N GLN A 119 9.17 11.38 5.60
CA GLN A 119 9.55 12.56 6.39
C GLN A 119 9.40 13.88 5.61
N ASP A 120 9.13 13.80 4.32
CA ASP A 120 8.94 14.92 3.42
C ASP A 120 7.49 15.43 3.40
N ASP A 121 7.28 16.60 2.78
CA ASP A 121 5.97 16.94 2.24
C ASP A 121 5.59 15.88 1.22
N THR A 122 4.37 15.37 1.27
CA THR A 122 3.91 14.35 0.33
C THR A 122 2.46 14.57 -0.07
N VAL A 123 2.13 14.16 -1.27
CA VAL A 123 0.75 14.00 -1.73
C VAL A 123 0.46 12.53 -1.94
N LEU A 124 -0.78 12.13 -1.65
CA LEU A 124 -1.22 10.76 -1.72
C LEU A 124 -2.48 10.65 -2.57
N LEU A 125 -2.40 9.86 -3.61
CA LEU A 125 -3.54 9.45 -4.42
C LEU A 125 -4.02 8.09 -3.93
N LEU A 126 -5.21 8.04 -3.39
CA LEU A 126 -5.82 6.86 -2.79
C LEU A 126 -6.92 6.34 -3.72
N ILE A 127 -6.87 5.05 -4.09
CA ILE A 127 -7.77 4.48 -5.09
C ILE A 127 -8.28 3.11 -4.65
N ASP A 128 -9.58 2.96 -4.45
CA ASP A 128 -10.29 1.68 -4.41
C ASP A 128 -11.13 1.55 -5.68
N THR A 129 -10.65 0.78 -6.61
CA THR A 129 -11.25 0.58 -7.93
C THR A 129 -12.50 -0.30 -7.91
N PHE A 130 -12.70 -1.10 -6.86
CA PHE A 130 -13.86 -1.96 -6.70
C PHE A 130 -14.98 -1.26 -5.92
N GLY A 131 -14.64 -0.31 -5.04
CA GLY A 131 -15.57 0.41 -4.17
C GLY A 131 -16.11 -0.46 -3.02
N GLU A 132 -15.39 -1.51 -2.66
CA GLU A 132 -15.80 -2.51 -1.67
C GLU A 132 -14.96 -2.42 -0.37
N ALA A 133 -13.99 -1.50 -0.32
CA ALA A 133 -13.01 -1.34 0.76
C ALA A 133 -12.25 -2.64 1.09
N ALA A 134 -12.08 -3.50 0.09
CA ALA A 134 -11.38 -4.77 0.22
C ALA A 134 -9.89 -4.68 -0.11
N MET A 135 -9.53 -3.76 -0.99
CA MET A 135 -8.17 -3.48 -1.40
C MET A 135 -8.11 -2.07 -1.96
N ALA A 136 -7.11 -1.30 -1.59
CA ALA A 136 -6.89 0.03 -2.13
C ALA A 136 -5.41 0.31 -2.39
N TYR A 137 -5.14 1.15 -3.37
CA TYR A 137 -3.80 1.61 -3.72
C TYR A 137 -3.58 2.97 -3.06
N GLU A 138 -2.43 3.14 -2.44
CA GLU A 138 -1.92 4.41 -1.97
C GLU A 138 -0.66 4.75 -2.77
N ILE A 139 -0.70 5.83 -3.54
CA ILE A 139 0.36 6.30 -4.42
C ILE A 139 0.85 7.62 -3.87
N ILE A 140 2.12 7.67 -3.49
CA ILE A 140 2.72 8.77 -2.73
C ILE A 140 3.79 9.43 -3.57
N VAL A 141 3.85 10.77 -3.55
CA VAL A 141 4.89 11.53 -4.26
C VAL A 141 5.35 12.71 -3.42
N ASN A 142 6.66 12.92 -3.33
CA ASN A 142 7.24 14.10 -2.68
C ASN A 142 7.45 15.27 -3.67
N PRO A 143 7.85 16.48 -3.22
CA PRO A 143 8.02 17.64 -4.10
C PRO A 143 9.11 17.50 -5.18
N TYR A 144 9.96 16.50 -5.13
CA TYR A 144 10.93 16.17 -6.17
C TYR A 144 10.45 15.08 -7.13
N GLY A 145 9.21 14.62 -6.97
CA GLY A 145 8.65 13.55 -7.80
C GLY A 145 9.14 12.15 -7.41
N ILE A 146 9.79 11.99 -6.24
CA ILE A 146 10.19 10.66 -5.76
C ILE A 146 8.95 9.89 -5.35
N PRO A 147 8.74 8.69 -5.93
CA PRO A 147 7.55 7.88 -5.67
C PRO A 147 7.67 7.04 -4.41
N GLY A 148 6.51 6.70 -3.87
CA GLY A 148 6.29 5.63 -2.91
C GLY A 148 4.90 5.06 -3.12
N ASP A 149 4.67 3.84 -2.69
CA ASP A 149 3.37 3.20 -2.79
C ASP A 149 3.12 2.17 -1.69
N ILE A 150 1.86 1.96 -1.43
CA ILE A 150 1.38 1.04 -0.40
C ILE A 150 0.12 0.36 -0.94
N LEU A 151 -0.03 -0.92 -0.66
CA LEU A 151 -1.28 -1.62 -0.86
C LEU A 151 -2.01 -1.72 0.49
N ILE A 152 -3.24 -1.23 0.53
CA ILE A 152 -4.09 -1.28 1.72
C ILE A 152 -5.04 -2.47 1.59
N SER A 153 -5.05 -3.34 2.58
CA SER A 153 -5.94 -4.50 2.64
C SER A 153 -7.28 -4.18 3.33
N ALA A 154 -8.23 -5.11 3.28
CA ALA A 154 -9.59 -4.93 3.80
C ALA A 154 -9.64 -4.66 5.32
N ASP A 155 -8.68 -5.13 6.07
CA ASP A 155 -8.54 -4.91 7.52
C ASP A 155 -7.79 -3.62 7.85
N GLY A 156 -7.31 -2.89 6.82
CA GLY A 156 -6.59 -1.63 6.96
C GLY A 156 -5.10 -1.81 7.22
N GLU A 157 -4.58 -3.03 7.02
CA GLU A 157 -3.14 -3.26 7.05
C GLU A 157 -2.48 -2.67 5.80
N GLU A 158 -1.33 -2.06 5.97
CA GLU A 158 -0.55 -1.38 4.94
C GLU A 158 0.63 -2.26 4.53
N ASP A 159 0.64 -2.72 3.26
CA ASP A 159 1.76 -3.44 2.66
C ASP A 159 2.64 -2.47 1.86
N SER A 160 3.70 -2.00 2.48
CA SER A 160 4.70 -1.11 1.85
C SER A 160 5.72 -1.85 0.98
N SER A 161 5.60 -3.16 0.85
CA SER A 161 6.44 -3.96 -0.05
C SER A 161 5.85 -4.09 -1.45
N TYR A 162 4.63 -3.58 -1.64
CA TYR A 162 3.96 -3.57 -2.94
C TYR A 162 4.58 -2.50 -3.83
N ASP A 163 4.94 -2.88 -5.06
CA ASP A 163 5.51 -1.99 -6.07
C ASP A 163 4.55 -1.77 -7.24
N LEU A 164 3.96 -0.59 -7.32
CA LEU A 164 3.15 -0.15 -8.46
C LEU A 164 4.02 0.64 -9.43
N VAL A 165 3.99 0.30 -10.70
CA VAL A 165 4.68 1.08 -11.74
C VAL A 165 3.79 2.24 -12.18
N PHE A 166 4.24 3.47 -11.94
CA PHE A 166 3.60 4.72 -12.38
C PHE A 166 4.66 5.79 -12.66
N GLU A 167 4.28 6.82 -13.37
CA GLU A 167 5.13 7.97 -13.64
C GLU A 167 4.79 9.10 -12.67
N SER A 168 5.81 9.80 -12.19
CA SER A 168 5.65 10.96 -11.32
C SER A 168 6.70 12.02 -11.58
N ALA A 169 6.31 13.27 -11.43
CA ALA A 169 7.21 14.41 -11.43
C ALA A 169 6.77 15.41 -10.36
N GLY A 170 7.74 16.13 -9.80
CA GLY A 170 7.46 17.14 -8.81
C GLY A 170 8.40 18.34 -8.97
N ARG A 171 7.91 19.53 -8.58
CA ARG A 171 8.69 20.74 -8.66
C ARG A 171 8.28 21.75 -7.59
N ILE A 172 9.27 22.30 -6.90
CA ILE A 172 9.09 23.46 -6.01
C ILE A 172 8.96 24.71 -6.88
N THR A 173 7.95 25.53 -6.62
CA THR A 173 7.57 26.74 -7.34
C THR A 173 7.65 27.96 -6.43
N GLU A 174 7.40 29.14 -6.96
CA GLU A 174 7.33 30.37 -6.15
C GLU A 174 6.12 30.48 -5.22
N PHE A 175 5.09 29.63 -5.41
CA PHE A 175 3.86 29.61 -4.60
C PHE A 175 3.72 28.36 -3.72
N GLY A 176 4.73 27.50 -3.66
CA GLY A 176 4.72 26.22 -2.98
C GLY A 176 5.31 25.12 -3.85
N TRP A 177 4.54 24.09 -4.21
CA TRP A 177 5.02 23.02 -5.08
C TRP A 177 3.89 22.36 -5.86
N VAL A 178 4.27 21.67 -6.91
CA VAL A 178 3.37 20.87 -7.75
C VAL A 178 3.89 19.45 -7.88
N ALA A 179 2.96 18.49 -8.07
CA ALA A 179 3.28 17.12 -8.45
C ALA A 179 2.33 16.65 -9.55
N GLU A 180 2.83 15.83 -10.44
CA GLU A 180 2.06 15.13 -11.46
C GLU A 180 2.25 13.64 -11.28
N ILE A 181 1.17 12.88 -11.47
CA ILE A 181 1.15 11.42 -11.37
C ILE A 181 0.37 10.88 -12.57
N ALA A 182 0.96 9.93 -13.30
CA ALA A 182 0.26 9.15 -14.32
C ALA A 182 0.28 7.68 -13.96
N VAL A 183 -0.90 7.12 -13.70
CA VAL A 183 -1.08 5.72 -13.32
C VAL A 183 -1.60 4.95 -14.52
N PRO A 184 -0.83 4.01 -15.09
CA PRO A 184 -1.30 3.17 -16.19
C PRO A 184 -2.50 2.31 -15.74
N PHE A 185 -3.59 2.29 -16.51
CA PHE A 185 -4.72 1.42 -16.22
C PHE A 185 -4.35 -0.06 -16.23
N GLU A 186 -3.32 -0.43 -16.98
CA GLU A 186 -2.81 -1.79 -17.01
C GLU A 186 -2.22 -2.26 -15.67
N ASN A 187 -1.82 -1.33 -14.80
CA ASN A 187 -1.27 -1.63 -13.48
C ASN A 187 -2.33 -1.60 -12.38
N LEU A 188 -3.54 -1.17 -12.69
CA LEU A 188 -4.68 -1.17 -11.76
C LEU A 188 -5.59 -2.36 -12.03
N ARG A 189 -6.06 -3.00 -10.98
CA ARG A 189 -7.14 -3.98 -11.07
C ARG A 189 -8.47 -3.28 -10.86
N PHE A 190 -9.41 -3.46 -11.77
CA PHE A 190 -10.76 -2.90 -11.66
C PHE A 190 -11.78 -3.79 -12.37
N PRO A 191 -13.07 -3.72 -11.96
CA PRO A 191 -14.12 -4.52 -12.58
C PRO A 191 -14.27 -4.21 -14.06
N GLU A 192 -14.60 -5.23 -14.86
CA GLU A 192 -14.90 -5.05 -16.28
C GLU A 192 -16.28 -4.42 -16.46
N ARG A 193 -16.33 -3.10 -16.43
CA ARG A 193 -17.53 -2.28 -16.59
C ARG A 193 -17.26 -1.18 -17.60
N GLU A 194 -18.26 -0.81 -18.41
CA GLU A 194 -18.12 0.27 -19.38
C GLU A 194 -17.88 1.63 -18.69
N ASN A 195 -18.57 1.86 -17.60
CA ASN A 195 -18.43 3.06 -16.79
C ASN A 195 -17.91 2.67 -15.41
N GLN A 196 -16.75 3.18 -15.05
CA GLN A 196 -16.13 2.95 -13.75
C GLN A 196 -16.71 3.91 -12.70
N VAL A 197 -16.85 3.40 -11.48
CA VAL A 197 -17.18 4.17 -10.29
C VAL A 197 -16.23 3.72 -9.21
N TRP A 198 -15.29 4.57 -8.85
CA TRP A 198 -14.23 4.25 -7.90
C TRP A 198 -14.40 5.04 -6.61
N LYS A 199 -13.92 4.50 -5.51
CA LYS A 199 -13.68 5.25 -4.30
C LYS A 199 -12.28 5.82 -4.37
N MET A 200 -12.15 7.11 -4.17
CA MET A 200 -10.86 7.79 -4.21
C MET A 200 -10.80 8.87 -3.14
N ASP A 201 -9.59 9.10 -2.68
CA ASP A 201 -9.30 10.29 -1.88
C ASP A 201 -7.96 10.91 -2.28
N PHE A 202 -7.77 12.15 -1.89
CA PHE A 202 -6.58 12.92 -2.14
C PHE A 202 -6.09 13.46 -0.80
N TRP A 203 -4.84 13.13 -0.44
CA TRP A 203 -4.24 13.55 0.82
C TRP A 203 -2.99 14.36 0.58
N ARG A 204 -2.73 15.28 1.50
CA ARG A 204 -1.46 15.99 1.61
C ARG A 204 -0.94 15.85 3.03
N ASN A 205 0.29 15.38 3.18
CA ASN A 205 1.05 15.45 4.42
C ASN A 205 1.98 16.67 4.36
N ARG A 206 1.92 17.48 5.40
CA ARG A 206 2.73 18.71 5.55
C ARG A 206 3.42 18.65 6.91
N PRO A 207 4.64 18.06 7.01
CA PRO A 207 5.38 17.96 8.26
C PRO A 207 6.03 19.31 8.60
N ARG A 208 5.62 19.92 9.71
CA ARG A 208 6.18 21.17 10.26
C ARG A 208 6.51 20.92 11.75
N GLU A 209 6.02 21.78 12.67
CA GLU A 209 6.03 21.53 14.12
C GLU A 209 5.10 20.37 14.53
N SER A 210 4.11 20.11 13.72
CA SER A 210 3.23 18.93 13.75
C SER A 210 3.18 18.29 12.39
N ARG A 211 2.71 17.05 12.28
CA ARG A 211 2.42 16.42 11.01
C ARG A 211 1.01 16.79 10.61
N PHE A 212 0.86 17.90 9.86
CA PHE A 212 -0.43 18.30 9.32
C PHE A 212 -0.84 17.33 8.20
N GLN A 213 -2.11 16.94 8.21
CA GLN A 213 -2.69 16.04 7.23
C GLN A 213 -4.00 16.63 6.73
N TYR A 214 -4.10 16.78 5.43
CA TYR A 214 -5.26 17.34 4.75
C TYR A 214 -5.83 16.29 3.80
N SER A 215 -7.15 16.15 3.75
CA SER A 215 -7.85 15.22 2.88
C SER A 215 -9.01 15.87 2.16
N TRP A 216 -9.30 15.41 0.95
CA TRP A 216 -10.46 15.86 0.17
C TRP A 216 -11.77 15.37 0.77
N SER A 217 -11.81 14.14 1.27
CA SER A 217 -12.93 13.64 2.07
C SER A 217 -12.74 14.02 3.53
N ALA A 218 -13.77 14.55 4.15
CA ALA A 218 -13.81 14.66 5.60
C ALA A 218 -14.07 13.29 6.23
N TYR A 219 -13.50 13.06 7.41
CA TYR A 219 -13.55 11.77 8.11
C TYR A 219 -14.31 11.87 9.43
N ASP A 220 -15.20 10.89 9.66
CA ASP A 220 -15.78 10.63 10.95
C ASP A 220 -14.88 9.63 11.70
N ARG A 221 -14.26 10.09 12.79
CA ARG A 221 -13.31 9.28 13.58
C ARG A 221 -14.00 8.16 14.37
N ASP A 222 -15.31 8.20 14.49
CA ASP A 222 -16.10 7.15 15.14
C ASP A 222 -16.42 5.98 14.18
N VAL A 223 -16.04 6.12 12.89
CA VAL A 223 -16.22 5.08 11.86
C VAL A 223 -14.90 4.36 11.62
N ASP A 224 -14.83 3.09 12.00
CA ASP A 224 -13.60 2.28 11.89
C ASP A 224 -13.12 2.06 10.45
N CYS A 225 -14.03 2.03 9.47
CA CYS A 225 -13.67 1.80 8.08
C CYS A 225 -13.22 3.11 7.41
N TRP A 226 -11.92 3.31 7.28
CA TRP A 226 -11.33 4.49 6.65
C TRP A 226 -11.61 4.57 5.14
N VAL A 227 -11.34 3.51 4.38
CA VAL A 227 -11.56 3.45 2.92
C VAL A 227 -13.03 3.68 2.54
N CYS A 228 -13.96 3.25 3.39
CA CYS A 228 -15.41 3.43 3.16
C CYS A 228 -15.81 4.91 3.09
N GLN A 229 -15.04 5.81 3.70
CA GLN A 229 -15.35 7.23 3.81
C GLN A 229 -14.79 8.05 2.64
N TRP A 230 -14.02 7.44 1.75
CA TRP A 230 -13.47 8.13 0.57
C TRP A 230 -14.57 8.63 -0.36
N GLY A 231 -14.24 9.65 -1.11
CA GLY A 231 -15.11 10.22 -2.12
C GLY A 231 -15.44 9.25 -3.25
N THR A 232 -16.38 9.62 -4.10
CA THR A 232 -16.78 8.83 -5.25
C THR A 232 -16.38 9.53 -6.54
N VAL A 233 -15.55 8.89 -7.34
CA VAL A 233 -15.11 9.37 -8.66
C VAL A 233 -15.84 8.59 -9.75
N LYS A 234 -16.47 9.34 -10.68
CA LYS A 234 -17.29 8.83 -11.78
C LYS A 234 -16.81 9.40 -13.12
N GLY A 235 -17.25 8.83 -14.23
CA GLY A 235 -17.03 9.38 -15.56
C GLY A 235 -15.84 8.75 -16.31
N ILE A 236 -15.07 7.88 -15.68
CA ILE A 236 -14.05 7.08 -16.35
C ILE A 236 -14.76 6.00 -17.16
N SER A 237 -14.56 5.98 -18.48
CA SER A 237 -15.25 5.04 -19.37
C SER A 237 -14.38 4.64 -20.56
N GLY A 238 -14.64 3.45 -21.10
CA GLY A 238 -13.95 2.93 -22.26
C GLY A 238 -12.48 2.57 -22.02
N VAL A 239 -12.04 2.58 -20.77
CA VAL A 239 -10.68 2.20 -20.40
C VAL A 239 -10.57 0.68 -20.33
N LYS A 240 -9.41 0.19 -20.72
CA LYS A 240 -9.11 -1.23 -20.70
C LYS A 240 -7.99 -1.49 -19.72
N ARG A 241 -8.17 -2.52 -18.91
CA ARG A 241 -7.04 -3.07 -18.18
C ARG A 241 -6.03 -3.67 -19.14
N GLY A 242 -4.78 -3.74 -18.74
CA GLY A 242 -3.75 -4.43 -19.49
C GLY A 242 -4.10 -5.91 -19.68
N THR A 243 -3.82 -6.45 -20.85
CA THR A 243 -3.84 -7.90 -21.11
C THR A 243 -2.52 -8.50 -20.68
N GLY A 244 -2.29 -8.41 -19.44
CA GLY A 244 -1.11 -8.42 -18.67
C GLY A 244 -0.25 -9.66 -18.71
N PHE A 245 0.51 -9.90 -19.77
CA PHE A 245 1.76 -10.62 -19.59
C PHE A 245 2.83 -9.64 -19.14
N LYS A 246 3.36 -9.85 -17.92
CA LYS A 246 4.54 -9.15 -17.42
C LYS A 246 5.72 -10.14 -17.37
N PHE A 247 6.88 -9.69 -17.80
CA PHE A 247 8.12 -10.46 -17.75
C PHE A 247 9.12 -9.69 -16.89
N LEU A 248 9.59 -10.31 -15.84
CA LEU A 248 10.58 -9.76 -14.93
C LEU A 248 11.86 -10.59 -15.01
N PRO A 249 12.75 -10.36 -15.99
CA PRO A 249 14.07 -10.98 -16.00
C PRO A 249 14.96 -10.28 -14.98
N ALA A 250 15.76 -11.06 -14.25
CA ALA A 250 16.76 -10.52 -13.37
C ALA A 250 18.05 -11.32 -13.49
N PHE A 251 19.17 -10.66 -13.28
CA PHE A 251 20.48 -11.25 -13.28
C PHE A 251 21.29 -10.68 -12.14
N VAL A 252 21.92 -11.57 -11.41
CA VAL A 252 22.73 -11.23 -10.27
C VAL A 252 24.12 -11.82 -10.45
N ALA A 253 25.14 -11.05 -10.14
CA ALA A 253 26.51 -11.53 -10.05
C ALA A 253 27.09 -11.24 -8.68
N HIS A 254 27.71 -12.22 -8.07
CA HIS A 254 28.34 -12.09 -6.76
C HIS A 254 29.74 -12.69 -6.75
N GLN A 255 30.59 -12.20 -5.86
CA GLN A 255 31.93 -12.71 -5.59
C GLN A 255 32.14 -12.82 -4.08
N SER A 256 32.39 -14.01 -3.58
CA SER A 256 32.74 -14.18 -2.18
C SER A 256 34.23 -14.04 -1.98
N SER A 257 34.66 -13.42 -0.88
CA SER A 257 36.05 -13.29 -0.50
C SER A 257 36.24 -13.79 0.93
N SER A 258 37.28 -14.52 1.18
CA SER A 258 37.63 -14.98 2.52
C SER A 258 39.01 -14.47 2.92
N MET A 259 39.19 -14.15 4.21
CA MET A 259 40.49 -13.79 4.75
C MET A 259 41.25 -15.09 5.08
N ASN A 260 42.45 -15.24 4.54
CA ASN A 260 43.32 -16.35 4.89
C ASN A 260 44.06 -16.13 6.20
N ASP A 261 44.66 -17.15 6.79
CA ASP A 261 45.38 -17.08 8.07
C ASP A 261 46.56 -16.10 8.08
N GLY A 262 46.98 -15.62 6.91
CA GLY A 262 48.05 -14.61 6.74
C GLY A 262 47.51 -13.17 6.68
N GLY A 263 46.19 -12.94 6.82
CA GLY A 263 45.55 -11.61 6.77
C GLY A 263 45.41 -11.02 5.38
N SER A 264 45.57 -11.80 4.30
CA SER A 264 45.26 -11.38 2.93
C SER A 264 43.89 -11.89 2.50
N MET A 265 43.20 -11.10 1.68
CA MET A 265 41.94 -11.50 1.07
C MET A 265 42.20 -12.47 -0.09
N ASP A 266 41.53 -13.59 -0.07
CA ASP A 266 41.45 -14.54 -1.18
C ASP A 266 40.09 -14.40 -1.83
N ASN A 267 40.08 -13.94 -3.08
CA ASN A 267 38.84 -13.68 -3.83
C ASN A 267 38.44 -14.97 -4.56
N GLY A 268 37.23 -15.43 -4.30
CA GLY A 268 36.63 -16.53 -5.07
C GLY A 268 36.30 -16.12 -6.51
N ASP A 269 35.77 -17.04 -7.27
CA ASP A 269 35.29 -16.79 -8.63
C ASP A 269 34.02 -15.90 -8.60
N ILE A 270 33.85 -15.12 -9.66
CA ILE A 270 32.59 -14.41 -9.89
C ILE A 270 31.55 -15.44 -10.34
N MET A 271 30.49 -15.58 -9.59
CA MET A 271 29.33 -16.42 -9.90
C MET A 271 28.16 -15.53 -10.35
N GLY A 272 27.29 -16.05 -11.22
CA GLY A 272 26.15 -15.30 -11.69
C GLY A 272 24.93 -16.19 -11.82
N ASP A 273 23.79 -15.67 -11.36
CA ASP A 273 22.51 -16.34 -11.39
C ASP A 273 21.49 -15.51 -12.15
N GLY A 274 20.64 -16.19 -12.92
CA GLY A 274 19.55 -15.57 -13.67
C GLY A 274 18.21 -16.04 -13.16
N ALA A 275 17.26 -15.11 -13.07
CA ALA A 275 15.89 -15.39 -12.70
C ALA A 275 14.92 -14.85 -13.75
N LEU A 276 13.72 -15.45 -13.81
CA LEU A 276 12.66 -15.00 -14.68
C LEU A 276 11.32 -15.13 -13.95
N GLY A 277 10.67 -13.98 -13.71
CA GLY A 277 9.28 -13.90 -13.31
C GLY A 277 8.37 -13.69 -14.53
N ILE A 278 7.24 -14.40 -14.56
CA ILE A 278 6.18 -14.22 -15.56
C ILE A 278 4.88 -14.11 -14.79
N SER A 279 4.13 -13.05 -14.99
CA SER A 279 2.78 -12.92 -14.48
C SER A 279 1.78 -12.73 -15.61
N TYR A 280 0.58 -13.23 -15.41
CA TYR A 280 -0.53 -13.16 -16.35
C TYR A 280 -1.84 -12.86 -15.64
N ASP A 281 -2.45 -11.74 -15.96
CA ASP A 281 -3.80 -11.40 -15.49
C ASP A 281 -4.83 -12.12 -16.35
N ILE A 282 -5.34 -13.24 -15.84
CA ILE A 282 -6.35 -14.07 -16.53
C ILE A 282 -7.68 -13.30 -16.61
N SER A 283 -8.04 -12.62 -15.53
CA SER A 283 -9.21 -11.73 -15.43
C SER A 283 -8.93 -10.59 -14.45
N SER A 284 -9.85 -9.63 -14.27
CA SER A 284 -9.74 -8.60 -13.24
C SER A 284 -9.61 -9.19 -11.84
N GLU A 285 -10.22 -10.35 -11.65
CA GLU A 285 -10.30 -11.05 -10.39
C GLU A 285 -9.21 -12.11 -10.22
N MET A 286 -8.56 -12.58 -11.32
CA MET A 286 -7.65 -13.72 -11.29
C MET A 286 -6.30 -13.41 -11.93
N LYS A 287 -5.24 -13.68 -11.19
CA LYS A 287 -3.84 -13.57 -11.64
C LYS A 287 -3.11 -14.90 -11.44
N ALA A 288 -2.28 -15.25 -12.41
CA ALA A 288 -1.35 -16.37 -12.30
C ALA A 288 0.09 -15.87 -12.47
N GLU A 289 0.99 -16.39 -11.67
CA GLU A 289 2.40 -16.02 -11.66
C GLU A 289 3.25 -17.29 -11.64
N VAL A 290 4.33 -17.27 -12.37
CA VAL A 290 5.34 -18.34 -12.38
C VAL A 290 6.71 -17.69 -12.33
N THR A 291 7.58 -18.23 -11.49
CA THR A 291 8.95 -17.75 -11.40
C THR A 291 9.95 -18.92 -11.43
N VAL A 292 11.05 -18.68 -12.11
CA VAL A 292 12.18 -19.60 -12.20
C VAL A 292 13.35 -18.96 -11.51
N ASN A 293 13.94 -19.66 -10.57
CA ASN A 293 15.11 -19.23 -9.78
C ASN A 293 14.93 -17.83 -9.15
N PRO A 294 13.87 -17.59 -8.38
CA PRO A 294 13.56 -16.24 -7.83
C PRO A 294 14.42 -15.84 -6.64
N ASP A 295 15.51 -16.57 -6.35
CA ASP A 295 16.34 -16.27 -5.19
C ASP A 295 17.32 -15.12 -5.46
N PHE A 296 16.99 -13.95 -4.96
CA PHE A 296 17.90 -12.81 -4.86
C PHE A 296 18.41 -12.59 -3.44
N SER A 297 18.06 -13.46 -2.50
CA SER A 297 18.35 -13.28 -1.07
C SER A 297 19.86 -13.25 -0.75
N GLN A 298 20.68 -13.77 -1.66
CA GLN A 298 22.13 -13.75 -1.49
C GLN A 298 22.80 -12.44 -1.90
N VAL A 299 22.09 -11.56 -2.60
CA VAL A 299 22.65 -10.32 -3.16
C VAL A 299 22.39 -9.09 -2.32
N GLU A 300 21.24 -9.02 -1.72
CA GLU A 300 21.06 -8.11 -0.61
C GLU A 300 21.77 -8.78 0.59
N ALA A 301 23.08 -8.52 0.67
CA ALA A 301 23.89 -8.98 1.78
C ALA A 301 23.10 -8.78 3.06
N ASP A 302 22.77 -9.85 3.70
CA ASP A 302 22.31 -9.81 5.07
C ASP A 302 23.31 -8.91 5.79
N VAL A 303 22.89 -7.70 6.11
CA VAL A 303 23.62 -6.86 7.03
C VAL A 303 23.91 -7.79 8.18
N ASN A 304 25.21 -8.04 8.45
CA ASN A 304 25.66 -8.96 9.48
C ASN A 304 24.77 -8.80 10.70
N GLN A 305 23.71 -9.58 10.79
CA GLN A 305 22.89 -9.63 11.97
C GLN A 305 23.74 -10.38 12.97
N LEU A 306 24.32 -9.62 13.87
CA LEU A 306 25.00 -10.13 15.03
C LEU A 306 24.05 -11.12 15.70
N ASP A 307 24.49 -12.36 15.78
CA ASP A 307 23.84 -13.45 16.48
C ASP A 307 23.68 -13.06 17.96
N VAL A 308 22.61 -12.36 18.27
CA VAL A 308 22.24 -12.05 19.63
C VAL A 308 21.34 -13.20 20.05
N ASN A 309 21.79 -13.98 21.02
CA ASN A 309 21.04 -15.03 21.69
C ASN A 309 19.56 -14.71 21.81
N THR A 310 18.76 -15.09 20.83
CA THR A 310 17.32 -14.90 20.86
C THR A 310 16.66 -16.26 20.99
N THR A 311 15.84 -16.39 22.00
CA THR A 311 15.00 -17.56 22.29
C THR A 311 13.89 -17.74 21.22
N PHE A 312 13.82 -16.82 20.25
CA PHE A 312 12.83 -16.81 19.17
C PHE A 312 13.49 -17.02 17.81
N ALA A 313 12.82 -17.75 16.93
CA ALA A 313 13.25 -17.83 15.55
C ALA A 313 13.28 -16.42 14.92
N LEU A 314 14.40 -16.05 14.31
CA LEU A 314 14.52 -14.78 13.61
C LEU A 314 13.57 -14.79 12.40
N GLU A 315 12.64 -13.87 12.36
CA GLU A 315 11.77 -13.65 11.22
C GLU A 315 12.40 -12.60 10.33
N TYR A 316 12.79 -12.99 9.13
CA TYR A 316 13.33 -12.08 8.12
C TYR A 316 12.20 -11.60 7.23
N PRO A 317 12.10 -10.28 6.93
CA PRO A 317 11.12 -9.78 5.99
C PRO A 317 11.32 -10.41 4.61
N GLU A 318 10.23 -10.70 3.92
CA GLU A 318 10.27 -11.18 2.55
C GLU A 318 10.64 -10.03 1.61
N LYS A 319 11.58 -10.24 0.70
CA LYS A 319 12.05 -9.24 -0.25
C LYS A 319 11.93 -9.68 -1.71
N ARG A 320 11.62 -10.96 -1.94
CA ARG A 320 11.47 -11.51 -3.28
C ARG A 320 10.12 -11.12 -3.87
N PRO A 321 10.06 -10.37 -4.98
CA PRO A 321 8.82 -9.82 -5.54
C PRO A 321 7.71 -10.84 -5.74
N PHE A 322 8.07 -12.07 -6.18
CA PHE A 322 7.10 -13.15 -6.35
C PHE A 322 6.34 -13.51 -5.07
N PHE A 323 7.00 -13.47 -3.91
CA PHE A 323 6.38 -13.83 -2.64
C PHE A 323 5.70 -12.65 -1.96
N GLN A 324 6.10 -11.42 -2.28
CA GLN A 324 5.51 -10.19 -1.74
C GLN A 324 4.13 -9.92 -2.35
N GLU A 325 4.00 -10.00 -3.66
CA GLU A 325 2.74 -9.71 -4.33
C GLU A 325 1.63 -10.66 -3.87
N GLY A 326 0.55 -10.11 -3.28
CA GLY A 326 -0.58 -10.86 -2.74
C GLY A 326 -0.25 -11.66 -1.47
N SER A 327 0.80 -11.29 -0.74
CA SER A 327 1.19 -11.91 0.54
C SER A 327 0.11 -11.77 1.59
N ASP A 328 -0.61 -10.65 1.60
CA ASP A 328 -1.77 -10.35 2.45
C ASP A 328 -2.85 -11.46 2.43
N LEU A 329 -2.98 -12.16 1.31
CA LEU A 329 -3.91 -13.29 1.19
C LEU A 329 -3.50 -14.49 2.05
N PHE A 330 -2.21 -14.64 2.36
CA PHE A 330 -1.71 -15.75 3.15
C PHE A 330 -1.60 -15.43 4.65
N ASP A 331 -1.87 -14.20 5.03
CA ASP A 331 -1.83 -13.77 6.43
C ASP A 331 -2.88 -14.49 7.26
N THR A 332 -2.46 -14.89 8.44
CA THR A 332 -3.29 -15.57 9.43
C THR A 332 -2.91 -15.10 10.83
N TYR A 333 -3.84 -15.16 11.76
CA TYR A 333 -3.63 -14.69 13.13
C TYR A 333 -2.35 -15.24 13.80
N PHE A 334 -1.96 -16.47 13.48
CA PHE A 334 -0.76 -17.13 14.03
C PHE A 334 0.44 -17.12 13.10
N ASN A 335 0.43 -16.37 12.00
CA ASN A 335 1.49 -16.35 11.00
C ASN A 335 1.93 -17.78 10.59
N THR A 336 0.99 -18.52 9.98
CA THR A 336 1.18 -19.93 9.62
C THR A 336 1.97 -20.13 8.32
N VAL A 337 2.18 -19.06 7.56
CA VAL A 337 2.92 -19.05 6.30
C VAL A 337 4.16 -18.18 6.45
N TYR A 338 5.32 -18.81 6.39
CA TYR A 338 6.59 -18.12 6.35
C TYR A 338 7.30 -18.46 5.02
N THR A 339 7.19 -17.55 4.06
CA THR A 339 7.65 -17.76 2.68
C THR A 339 9.16 -17.97 2.58
N ARG A 340 9.95 -17.37 3.47
CA ARG A 340 11.40 -17.60 3.58
C ARG A 340 11.78 -19.06 3.95
N SER A 341 10.82 -19.87 4.39
CA SER A 341 11.02 -21.31 4.55
C SER A 341 11.11 -22.05 3.19
N ILE A 342 10.65 -21.43 2.10
CA ILE A 342 10.93 -21.79 0.70
C ILE A 342 12.20 -21.01 0.34
N ASN A 343 13.37 -21.62 0.56
CA ASN A 343 14.63 -20.88 0.63
C ASN A 343 15.28 -20.67 -0.75
N ASP A 344 15.33 -21.73 -1.55
CA ASP A 344 16.03 -21.75 -2.84
C ASP A 344 15.14 -22.43 -3.90
N PRO A 345 14.03 -21.75 -4.28
CA PRO A 345 13.06 -22.34 -5.19
C PRO A 345 13.55 -22.30 -6.63
N ILE A 346 13.75 -23.47 -7.24
CA ILE A 346 14.05 -23.61 -8.68
C ILE A 346 12.88 -23.11 -9.50
N LEU A 347 11.65 -23.41 -9.03
CA LEU A 347 10.40 -23.08 -9.71
C LEU A 347 9.32 -22.81 -8.65
N ALA A 348 8.59 -21.72 -8.81
CA ALA A 348 7.41 -21.48 -8.02
C ALA A 348 6.27 -20.96 -8.90
N GLY A 349 5.04 -21.25 -8.49
CA GLY A 349 3.82 -20.79 -9.14
C GLY A 349 2.82 -20.31 -8.10
N LYS A 350 2.13 -19.22 -8.42
CA LYS A 350 1.09 -18.63 -7.56
C LYS A 350 -0.11 -18.26 -8.40
N MET A 351 -1.29 -18.47 -7.85
CA MET A 351 -2.57 -18.04 -8.43
C MET A 351 -3.38 -17.36 -7.34
N THR A 352 -3.86 -16.16 -7.63
CA THR A 352 -4.73 -15.38 -6.75
C THR A 352 -6.03 -15.08 -7.46
N TRP A 353 -7.14 -15.17 -6.73
CA TRP A 353 -8.47 -14.83 -7.20
C TRP A 353 -9.21 -14.05 -6.11
N ARG A 354 -9.83 -12.92 -6.48
CA ARG A 354 -10.64 -12.09 -5.60
C ARG A 354 -11.91 -11.70 -6.35
N GLU A 355 -13.07 -12.06 -5.83
CA GLU A 355 -14.36 -11.68 -6.41
C GLU A 355 -15.38 -11.44 -5.31
N GLY A 356 -15.89 -10.20 -5.26
CA GLY A 356 -16.76 -9.74 -4.19
C GLY A 356 -16.12 -9.97 -2.82
N ALA A 357 -16.83 -10.65 -1.94
CA ALA A 357 -16.36 -10.94 -0.60
C ALA A 357 -15.42 -12.18 -0.50
N ASN A 358 -15.04 -12.82 -1.59
CA ASN A 358 -14.26 -14.07 -1.55
C ASN A 358 -12.88 -13.88 -2.14
N SER A 359 -11.88 -14.48 -1.50
CA SER A 359 -10.51 -14.53 -1.99
C SER A 359 -9.94 -15.93 -1.90
N ILE A 360 -9.21 -16.35 -2.93
CA ILE A 360 -8.47 -17.62 -2.96
C ILE A 360 -7.04 -17.32 -3.39
N ALA A 361 -6.08 -17.90 -2.68
CA ALA A 361 -4.69 -17.90 -3.08
C ALA A 361 -4.14 -19.31 -3.03
N TYR A 362 -3.39 -19.70 -4.06
CA TYR A 362 -2.67 -20.96 -4.12
C TYR A 362 -1.23 -20.68 -4.51
N LEU A 363 -0.29 -21.21 -3.74
CA LEU A 363 1.14 -21.14 -3.98
C LEU A 363 1.73 -22.53 -3.98
N THR A 364 2.58 -22.82 -4.96
CA THR A 364 3.36 -24.04 -5.03
C THR A 364 4.81 -23.72 -5.35
N ALA A 365 5.75 -24.45 -4.76
CA ALA A 365 7.15 -24.26 -5.03
C ALA A 365 7.91 -25.59 -4.97
N LYS A 366 8.91 -25.74 -5.86
CA LYS A 366 9.96 -26.74 -5.77
C LYS A 366 11.22 -26.04 -5.28
N ASP A 367 11.65 -26.40 -4.08
CA ASP A 367 12.82 -25.85 -3.38
C ASP A 367 13.99 -26.86 -3.46
N GLU A 368 15.18 -26.37 -3.74
CA GLU A 368 16.39 -27.22 -3.85
C GLU A 368 17.08 -27.41 -2.49
N HIS A 369 17.03 -26.38 -1.64
CA HIS A 369 17.68 -26.36 -0.34
C HIS A 369 16.73 -25.89 0.76
N SER A 370 15.89 -26.79 1.25
CA SER A 370 14.88 -26.45 2.27
C SER A 370 15.52 -26.41 3.66
N PRO A 371 15.44 -25.28 4.39
CA PRO A 371 15.82 -25.24 5.79
C PRO A 371 14.73 -25.89 6.65
N ILE A 372 15.15 -26.64 7.65
CA ILE A 372 14.29 -27.10 8.75
C ILE A 372 14.76 -26.39 10.00
N ILE A 373 13.86 -25.62 10.61
CA ILE A 373 14.10 -24.96 11.88
C ILE A 373 13.75 -25.95 12.98
N LEU A 374 14.72 -26.29 13.80
CA LEU A 374 14.54 -27.14 14.97
C LEU A 374 14.53 -26.23 16.21
N PRO A 375 13.38 -26.02 16.85
CA PRO A 375 13.32 -25.25 18.10
C PRO A 375 13.87 -26.11 19.24
N PHE A 376 14.92 -25.62 19.90
CA PHE A 376 15.43 -26.14 21.14
C PHE A 376 15.07 -25.19 22.29
N GLU A 377 15.29 -25.60 23.53
CA GLU A 377 14.87 -24.86 24.72
C GLU A 377 15.61 -23.52 24.89
N GLU A 378 16.87 -23.43 24.45
CA GLU A 378 17.71 -22.22 24.59
C GLU A 378 18.12 -21.60 23.24
N GLU A 379 17.99 -22.31 22.14
CA GLU A 379 18.38 -21.84 20.79
C GLU A 379 17.56 -22.54 19.70
N SER A 380 17.58 -22.00 18.49
CA SER A 380 17.02 -22.66 17.30
C SER A 380 18.14 -23.15 16.40
N GLY A 381 18.09 -24.41 16.02
CA GLY A 381 19.04 -25.00 15.08
C GLY A 381 18.48 -25.03 13.66
N PHE A 382 19.34 -24.78 12.67
CA PHE A 382 18.99 -24.92 11.26
C PHE A 382 19.62 -26.18 10.69
N VAL A 383 18.79 -27.01 10.07
CA VAL A 383 19.26 -28.17 9.30
C VAL A 383 18.91 -27.91 7.84
N LYS A 384 19.93 -27.81 6.99
CA LYS A 384 19.71 -27.82 5.53
C LYS A 384 19.36 -29.24 5.12
N ASN A 385 18.11 -29.41 4.67
CA ASN A 385 17.64 -30.63 4.05
C ASN A 385 17.72 -30.47 2.52
N GLY A 386 17.51 -31.52 1.78
CA GLY A 386 17.52 -31.51 0.31
C GLY A 386 16.26 -30.87 -0.29
N GLU A 387 15.88 -31.31 -1.48
CA GLU A 387 14.71 -30.84 -2.21
C GLU A 387 13.43 -30.98 -1.39
N SER A 388 12.51 -30.01 -1.55
CA SER A 388 11.13 -30.14 -1.09
C SER A 388 10.13 -29.58 -2.10
N TYR A 389 8.89 -30.04 -1.99
CA TYR A 389 7.71 -29.48 -2.66
C TYR A 389 6.79 -28.89 -1.62
N SER A 390 6.50 -27.60 -1.74
CA SER A 390 5.58 -26.88 -0.86
C SER A 390 4.32 -26.53 -1.62
N ASN A 391 3.16 -26.65 -0.96
CA ASN A 391 1.87 -26.24 -1.47
C ASN A 391 1.12 -25.51 -0.35
N ILE A 392 0.56 -24.37 -0.66
CA ILE A 392 -0.18 -23.54 0.27
C ILE A 392 -1.48 -23.12 -0.42
N LEU A 393 -2.60 -23.39 0.22
CA LEU A 393 -3.92 -22.99 -0.25
C LEU A 393 -4.61 -22.16 0.83
N ARG A 394 -5.07 -20.99 0.47
CA ARG A 394 -5.81 -20.07 1.33
C ARG A 394 -7.18 -19.77 0.72
N TYR A 395 -8.21 -19.76 1.53
CA TYR A 395 -9.51 -19.18 1.23
C TYR A 395 -9.88 -18.19 2.33
N ARG A 396 -10.34 -17.01 1.96
CA ARG A 396 -10.86 -15.99 2.86
C ARG A 396 -12.20 -15.49 2.34
N ARG A 397 -13.13 -15.24 3.27
CA ARG A 397 -14.41 -14.58 2.99
C ARG A 397 -14.61 -13.41 3.93
N ASP A 398 -14.74 -12.24 3.37
CA ASP A 398 -15.07 -11.02 4.10
C ASP A 398 -16.57 -11.00 4.43
N LEU A 399 -16.89 -10.62 5.66
CA LEU A 399 -18.25 -10.58 6.20
C LEU A 399 -18.76 -9.14 6.39
N GLY A 400 -17.99 -8.16 5.90
CA GLY A 400 -18.20 -6.72 6.11
C GLY A 400 -17.73 -6.23 7.47
N LYS A 401 -17.64 -4.91 7.64
CA LYS A 401 -17.20 -4.25 8.90
C LYS A 401 -15.87 -4.79 9.43
N GLN A 402 -14.88 -4.99 8.57
CA GLN A 402 -13.57 -5.55 8.92
C GLN A 402 -13.64 -6.95 9.58
N SER A 403 -14.70 -7.68 9.31
CA SER A 403 -14.87 -9.07 9.77
C SER A 403 -14.60 -10.03 8.64
N HIS A 404 -13.91 -11.12 8.92
CA HIS A 404 -13.65 -12.18 7.94
C HIS A 404 -13.60 -13.56 8.59
N ILE A 405 -13.71 -14.58 7.76
CA ILE A 405 -13.45 -15.98 8.10
C ILE A 405 -12.55 -16.58 7.02
N GLY A 406 -11.58 -17.39 7.42
CA GLY A 406 -10.63 -18.00 6.51
C GLY A 406 -10.30 -19.45 6.82
N MET A 407 -9.76 -20.12 5.82
CA MET A 407 -9.26 -21.49 5.90
C MET A 407 -7.90 -21.54 5.20
N ILE A 408 -6.96 -22.26 5.81
CA ILE A 408 -5.63 -22.47 5.24
C ILE A 408 -5.26 -23.95 5.26
N ALA A 409 -4.58 -24.40 4.22
CA ALA A 409 -3.96 -25.71 4.15
C ALA A 409 -2.55 -25.57 3.60
N THR A 410 -1.56 -26.13 4.30
CA THR A 410 -0.18 -26.22 3.82
C THR A 410 0.27 -27.66 3.78
N ASP A 411 1.05 -28.02 2.78
CA ASP A 411 1.65 -29.35 2.64
C ASP A 411 3.10 -29.20 2.12
N ARG A 412 4.05 -29.77 2.83
CA ARG A 412 5.45 -29.83 2.41
C ARG A 412 5.93 -31.27 2.40
N ARG A 413 6.56 -31.68 1.30
CA ARG A 413 7.07 -33.05 1.09
C ARG A 413 8.51 -33.01 0.70
N PHE A 414 9.26 -33.98 1.24
CA PHE A 414 10.69 -34.15 0.97
C PHE A 414 10.90 -35.40 0.13
N PRO A 415 11.15 -35.27 -1.21
CA PRO A 415 11.42 -36.43 -2.07
C PRO A 415 12.67 -37.17 -1.59
N GLY A 416 12.63 -38.53 -1.59
CA GLY A 416 13.72 -39.35 -1.13
C GLY A 416 13.77 -39.64 0.38
N SER A 417 12.80 -39.09 1.13
CA SER A 417 12.52 -39.43 2.52
C SER A 417 11.03 -39.59 2.73
N ASP A 418 10.60 -40.25 3.81
CA ASP A 418 9.20 -40.29 4.23
C ASP A 418 8.77 -39.01 4.98
N GLY A 419 9.60 -37.95 4.92
CA GLY A 419 9.37 -36.69 5.61
C GLY A 419 8.26 -35.87 4.94
N TYR A 420 7.29 -35.42 5.72
CA TYR A 420 6.30 -34.45 5.29
C TYR A 420 5.80 -33.60 6.46
N GLY A 421 5.27 -32.43 6.14
CA GLY A 421 4.58 -31.55 7.09
C GLY A 421 3.29 -31.06 6.46
N THR A 422 2.19 -31.17 7.19
CA THR A 422 0.87 -30.72 6.74
C THR A 422 0.19 -29.96 7.86
N LEU A 423 -0.40 -28.80 7.54
CA LEU A 423 -1.17 -27.99 8.46
C LEU A 423 -2.54 -27.68 7.83
N TYR A 424 -3.57 -27.74 8.64
CA TYR A 424 -4.90 -27.23 8.31
C TYR A 424 -5.33 -26.25 9.40
N GLY A 425 -5.82 -25.09 9.01
CA GLY A 425 -6.25 -24.07 9.94
C GLY A 425 -7.56 -23.42 9.50
N ILE A 426 -8.28 -22.90 10.50
CA ILE A 426 -9.41 -21.99 10.33
C ILE A 426 -9.10 -20.80 11.22
N ASP A 427 -9.27 -19.62 10.68
CA ASP A 427 -9.10 -18.35 11.37
C ASP A 427 -10.25 -17.41 11.05
N GLY A 428 -10.33 -16.31 11.76
CA GLY A 428 -11.30 -15.26 11.49
C GLY A 428 -11.25 -14.17 12.53
N GLN A 429 -11.78 -13.04 12.14
CA GLN A 429 -11.95 -11.87 12.98
C GLN A 429 -13.39 -11.40 12.87
N ILE A 430 -14.00 -11.08 13.98
CA ILE A 430 -15.36 -10.53 14.05
C ILE A 430 -15.27 -9.22 14.83
N ARG A 431 -15.66 -8.12 14.18
CA ARG A 431 -15.76 -6.77 14.75
C ARG A 431 -17.18 -6.26 14.74
#